data_07840df32746e18c8ac0a38224fbe9e2
#
_entry.id   07840df32746e18c8ac0a38224fbe9e2
#
_cell.length_a   1.000
_cell.length_b   1.000
_cell.length_c   1.000
_cell.angle_alpha   90.00
_cell.angle_beta   90.00
_cell.angle_gamma   90.00
#
_symmetry.space_group_name_H-M   'P 1'
#
loop_
_entity.id
_entity.type
_entity.pdbx_description
1 polymer ?
#
loop_
_entity_poly.entity_id
_entity_poly.type
_entity_poly.pdbx_seq_one_letter_code
_entity_poly.pdbx_strand_id
1 'polypeptide(L)'
;MSETACSFVGALLLIATLATPGTVSAEPKWLSADQHFKHGVQLFKEADYTAALVEFERAYEIDPKYQVLYNIAESHYQLLDYANALRTFRRYLEEGGTKIPFKRRKDVEAEIVTLSKRVATLTVTTNEPGATIAIDDVYVGTTPLEPLMVS
;
A
#
# COMPACT_ATOMS: atom_id res chain seq x y z
N MET A 1 -8.44 9.79 -94.58
CA MET A 1 -7.48 10.45 -93.69
C MET A 1 -8.27 11.13 -92.65
N SER A 2 -8.57 10.45 -91.59
CA SER A 2 -9.27 11.00 -90.42
C SER A 2 -8.91 10.15 -89.17
N GLU A 3 -8.16 10.75 -88.36
CA GLU A 3 -7.73 10.15 -87.04
C GLU A 3 -8.84 10.32 -86.03
N THR A 4 -9.23 9.21 -85.46
CA THR A 4 -10.16 9.18 -84.36
C THR A 4 -9.37 9.05 -83.09
N ALA A 5 -9.31 10.14 -82.30
CA ALA A 5 -8.74 10.18 -80.99
C ALA A 5 -9.72 9.55 -79.93
N CYS A 6 -9.27 8.47 -79.36
CA CYS A 6 -10.02 7.82 -78.28
C CYS A 6 -9.59 8.43 -76.87
N SER A 7 -10.51 9.17 -76.30
CA SER A 7 -10.30 9.81 -74.97
C SER A 7 -10.64 8.82 -73.85
N PHE A 8 -9.65 8.32 -73.18
CA PHE A 8 -9.84 7.54 -71.91
C PHE A 8 -10.05 8.48 -70.77
N VAL A 9 -11.26 8.55 -70.25
CA VAL A 9 -11.57 9.20 -68.98
C VAL A 9 -11.32 8.19 -67.87
N GLY A 10 -10.18 8.33 -67.26
CA GLY A 10 -9.85 7.55 -66.07
C GLY A 10 -10.63 8.08 -64.84
N ALA A 11 -11.57 7.32 -64.35
CA ALA A 11 -12.24 7.61 -63.09
C ALA A 11 -11.32 7.32 -61.90
N LEU A 12 -10.85 8.38 -61.27
CA LEU A 12 -10.05 8.28 -60.05
C LEU A 12 -10.99 7.97 -58.85
N LEU A 13 -11.03 6.72 -58.40
CA LEU A 13 -11.73 6.31 -57.20
C LEU A 13 -10.92 6.79 -55.98
N LEU A 14 -11.37 7.86 -55.36
CA LEU A 14 -10.88 8.28 -54.04
C LEU A 14 -11.47 7.34 -52.97
N ILE A 15 -10.65 6.39 -52.52
CA ILE A 15 -10.98 5.58 -51.30
C ILE A 15 -10.69 6.45 -50.07
N ALA A 16 -11.72 7.05 -49.54
CA ALA A 16 -11.64 7.70 -48.23
C ALA A 16 -11.54 6.62 -47.11
N THR A 17 -10.35 6.39 -46.62
CA THR A 17 -10.15 5.59 -45.42
C THR A 17 -10.70 6.35 -44.23
N LEU A 18 -11.87 5.97 -43.74
CA LEU A 18 -12.40 6.37 -42.45
C LEU A 18 -11.47 5.82 -41.37
N ALA A 19 -10.56 6.68 -40.87
CA ALA A 19 -9.82 6.40 -39.66
C ALA A 19 -10.84 6.33 -38.50
N THR A 20 -11.14 5.13 -38.06
CA THR A 20 -11.88 4.93 -36.80
C THR A 20 -11.04 5.52 -35.67
N PRO A 21 -11.57 6.45 -34.86
CA PRO A 21 -10.83 6.89 -33.68
C PRO A 21 -10.60 5.66 -32.81
N GLY A 22 -9.30 5.35 -32.58
CA GLY A 22 -8.90 4.27 -31.70
C GLY A 22 -9.60 4.44 -30.37
N THR A 23 -10.21 3.36 -29.90
CA THR A 23 -10.75 3.26 -28.53
C THR A 23 -9.66 3.66 -27.57
N VAL A 24 -9.83 4.82 -26.94
CA VAL A 24 -9.02 5.24 -25.81
C VAL A 24 -9.04 4.07 -24.83
N SER A 25 -7.88 3.47 -24.66
CA SER A 25 -7.66 2.46 -23.62
C SER A 25 -8.19 3.03 -22.32
N ALA A 26 -9.14 2.35 -21.68
CA ALA A 26 -9.62 2.75 -20.37
C ALA A 26 -8.40 2.92 -19.48
N GLU A 27 -8.25 4.08 -18.88
CA GLU A 27 -7.21 4.30 -17.88
C GLU A 27 -7.29 3.18 -16.84
N PRO A 28 -6.15 2.69 -16.32
CA PRO A 28 -6.18 1.65 -15.32
C PRO A 28 -7.05 2.13 -14.17
N LYS A 29 -8.15 1.43 -13.96
CA LYS A 29 -9.09 1.75 -12.88
C LYS A 29 -8.37 1.46 -11.58
N TRP A 30 -7.81 2.48 -10.94
CA TRP A 30 -7.19 2.37 -9.63
C TRP A 30 -8.18 1.73 -8.66
N LEU A 31 -7.75 0.70 -7.98
CA LEU A 31 -8.58 0.06 -6.97
C LEU A 31 -8.96 1.10 -5.90
N SER A 32 -10.21 1.07 -5.46
CA SER A 32 -10.67 1.88 -4.34
C SER A 32 -10.12 1.35 -3.02
N ALA A 33 -10.12 2.18 -1.97
CA ALA A 33 -9.76 1.74 -0.62
C ALA A 33 -10.52 0.47 -0.18
N ASP A 34 -11.82 0.39 -0.50
CA ASP A 34 -12.66 -0.77 -0.18
C ASP A 34 -12.25 -2.04 -0.95
N GLN A 35 -11.81 -1.91 -2.20
CA GLN A 35 -11.31 -3.03 -3.00
C GLN A 35 -9.98 -3.53 -2.46
N HIS A 36 -9.02 -2.64 -2.13
CA HIS A 36 -7.78 -2.99 -1.47
C HIS A 36 -8.05 -3.67 -0.12
N PHE A 37 -8.92 -3.11 0.70
CA PHE A 37 -9.27 -3.71 1.99
C PHE A 37 -9.83 -5.13 1.84
N LYS A 38 -10.77 -5.35 0.91
CA LYS A 38 -11.35 -6.68 0.66
C LYS A 38 -10.30 -7.69 0.17
N HIS A 39 -9.40 -7.24 -0.71
CA HIS A 39 -8.31 -8.08 -1.19
C HIS A 39 -7.35 -8.44 -0.05
N GLY A 40 -6.97 -7.46 0.78
CA GLY A 40 -6.17 -7.72 1.98
C GLY A 40 -6.80 -8.73 2.93
N VAL A 41 -8.11 -8.66 3.16
CA VAL A 41 -8.85 -9.64 3.99
C VAL A 41 -8.78 -11.05 3.38
N GLN A 42 -8.85 -11.16 2.05
CA GLN A 42 -8.76 -12.45 1.38
C GLN A 42 -7.34 -13.05 1.54
N LEU A 43 -6.30 -12.27 1.25
CA LEU A 43 -4.91 -12.67 1.40
C LEU A 43 -4.57 -13.05 2.86
N PHE A 44 -5.08 -12.30 3.82
CA PHE A 44 -4.90 -12.62 5.23
C PHE A 44 -5.49 -13.99 5.61
N LYS A 45 -6.67 -14.34 5.07
CA LYS A 45 -7.29 -15.66 5.26
C LYS A 45 -6.47 -16.79 4.62
N GLU A 46 -5.77 -16.49 3.53
CA GLU A 46 -4.87 -17.40 2.83
C GLU A 46 -3.50 -17.50 3.49
N ALA A 47 -3.30 -16.80 4.62
CA ALA A 47 -2.04 -16.68 5.35
C ALA A 47 -0.89 -16.01 4.56
N ASP A 48 -1.22 -15.30 3.46
CA ASP A 48 -0.27 -14.41 2.79
C ASP A 48 -0.27 -13.04 3.47
N TYR A 49 0.34 -13.01 4.65
CA TYR A 49 0.34 -11.82 5.51
C TYR A 49 1.15 -10.66 4.91
N THR A 50 2.17 -10.96 4.11
CA THR A 50 2.98 -9.94 3.42
C THR A 50 2.16 -9.20 2.37
N ALA A 51 1.47 -9.93 1.50
CA ALA A 51 0.61 -9.31 0.50
C ALA A 51 -0.61 -8.64 1.15
N ALA A 52 -1.20 -9.24 2.20
CA ALA A 52 -2.29 -8.65 2.95
C ALA A 52 -1.90 -7.29 3.55
N LEU A 53 -0.70 -7.19 4.13
CA LEU A 53 -0.18 -5.94 4.70
C LEU A 53 -0.12 -4.84 3.64
N VAL A 54 0.44 -5.11 2.47
CA VAL A 54 0.51 -4.15 1.36
C VAL A 54 -0.88 -3.65 0.96
N GLU A 55 -1.85 -4.55 0.86
CA GLU A 55 -3.21 -4.19 0.47
C GLU A 55 -3.92 -3.37 1.56
N PHE A 56 -3.74 -3.68 2.84
CA PHE A 56 -4.29 -2.88 3.92
C PHE A 56 -3.65 -1.49 4.01
N GLU A 57 -2.33 -1.39 3.81
CA GLU A 57 -1.62 -0.10 3.77
C GLU A 57 -2.14 0.77 2.63
N ARG A 58 -2.33 0.20 1.43
CA ARG A 58 -2.94 0.90 0.30
C ARG A 58 -4.35 1.37 0.59
N ALA A 59 -5.17 0.52 1.22
CA ALA A 59 -6.51 0.91 1.64
C ALA A 59 -6.47 2.10 2.59
N TYR A 60 -5.53 2.10 3.55
CA TYR A 60 -5.37 3.16 4.53
C TYR A 60 -4.81 4.46 3.91
N GLU A 61 -3.88 4.36 2.96
CA GLU A 61 -3.35 5.52 2.22
C GLU A 61 -4.45 6.27 1.43
N ILE A 62 -5.38 5.52 0.81
CA ILE A 62 -6.46 6.08 -0.01
C ILE A 62 -7.57 6.68 0.87
N ASP A 63 -7.96 5.97 1.93
CA ASP A 63 -9.03 6.38 2.85
C ASP A 63 -8.64 5.99 4.28
N PRO A 64 -8.02 6.93 5.04
CA PRO A 64 -7.47 6.65 6.36
C PRO A 64 -8.58 6.42 7.39
N LYS A 65 -9.04 5.18 7.49
CA LYS A 65 -10.00 4.72 8.49
C LYS A 65 -9.28 3.95 9.58
N TYR A 66 -9.44 4.35 10.84
CA TYR A 66 -8.79 3.70 11.98
C TYR A 66 -9.04 2.17 12.03
N GLN A 67 -10.18 1.69 11.52
CA GLN A 67 -10.50 0.27 11.49
C GLN A 67 -9.50 -0.56 10.68
N VAL A 68 -8.91 0.04 9.62
CA VAL A 68 -7.91 -0.63 8.78
C VAL A 68 -6.62 -0.87 9.56
N LEU A 69 -6.26 0.03 10.48
CA LEU A 69 -5.06 -0.09 11.32
C LEU A 69 -5.06 -1.37 12.16
N TYR A 70 -6.24 -1.87 12.56
CA TYR A 70 -6.33 -3.16 13.26
C TYR A 70 -5.78 -4.29 12.37
N ASN A 71 -6.17 -4.33 11.10
CA ASN A 71 -5.73 -5.37 10.16
C ASN A 71 -4.23 -5.23 9.80
N ILE A 72 -3.73 -4.00 9.69
CA ILE A 72 -2.30 -3.73 9.50
C ILE A 72 -1.50 -4.26 10.70
N ALA A 73 -1.96 -3.97 11.94
CA ALA A 73 -1.31 -4.45 13.15
C ALA A 73 -1.30 -5.97 13.26
N GLU A 74 -2.42 -6.63 12.93
CA GLU A 74 -2.53 -8.09 12.90
C GLU A 74 -1.59 -8.70 11.85
N SER A 75 -1.46 -8.07 10.67
CA SER A 75 -0.55 -8.53 9.62
C SER A 75 0.91 -8.45 10.09
N HIS A 76 1.33 -7.35 10.70
CA HIS A 76 2.65 -7.24 11.34
C HIS A 76 2.87 -8.30 12.42
N TYR A 77 1.85 -8.56 13.26
CA TYR A 77 1.91 -9.59 14.29
C TYR A 77 2.19 -10.97 13.71
N GLN A 78 1.47 -11.36 12.65
CA GLN A 78 1.65 -12.65 11.98
C GLN A 78 3.02 -12.76 11.29
N LEU A 79 3.58 -11.65 10.85
CA LEU A 79 4.93 -11.55 10.28
C LEU A 79 6.03 -11.49 11.36
N LEU A 80 5.68 -11.61 12.65
CA LEU A 80 6.58 -11.50 13.80
C LEU A 80 7.26 -10.12 13.94
N ASP A 81 6.79 -9.13 13.21
CA ASP A 81 7.22 -7.73 13.30
C ASP A 81 6.50 -7.05 14.47
N TYR A 82 6.86 -7.46 15.68
CA TYR A 82 6.19 -7.03 16.90
C TYR A 82 6.34 -5.53 17.18
N ALA A 83 7.43 -4.92 16.73
CA ALA A 83 7.65 -3.49 16.89
C ALA A 83 6.62 -2.67 16.10
N ASN A 84 6.39 -3.01 14.83
CA ASN A 84 5.40 -2.35 13.99
C ASN A 84 3.97 -2.71 14.41
N ALA A 85 3.70 -3.96 14.79
CA ALA A 85 2.42 -4.38 15.34
C ALA A 85 2.04 -3.53 16.57
N LEU A 86 2.95 -3.39 17.54
CA LEU A 86 2.76 -2.60 18.76
C LEU A 86 2.48 -1.12 18.45
N ARG A 87 3.26 -0.53 17.54
CA ARG A 87 3.08 0.85 17.10
C ARG A 87 1.72 1.06 16.47
N THR A 88 1.32 0.15 15.58
CA THR A 88 0.07 0.25 14.84
C THR A 88 -1.16 0.01 15.72
N PHE A 89 -1.11 -0.91 16.70
CA PHE A 89 -2.18 -1.07 17.68
C PHE A 89 -2.36 0.17 18.57
N ARG A 90 -1.28 0.81 18.99
CA ARG A 90 -1.36 2.08 19.73
C ARG A 90 -2.03 3.16 18.89
N ARG A 91 -1.64 3.28 17.64
CA ARG A 91 -2.24 4.20 16.68
C ARG A 91 -3.73 3.91 16.43
N TYR A 92 -4.10 2.62 16.33
CA TYR A 92 -5.51 2.19 16.25
C TYR A 92 -6.34 2.71 17.43
N LEU A 93 -5.81 2.58 18.68
CA LEU A 93 -6.51 3.07 19.87
C LEU A 93 -6.61 4.59 19.89
N GLU A 94 -5.57 5.28 19.47
CA GLU A 94 -5.51 6.74 19.41
C GLU A 94 -6.52 7.30 18.38
N GLU A 95 -6.44 6.87 17.13
CA GLU A 95 -7.30 7.38 16.06
C GLU A 95 -8.77 6.95 16.22
N GLY A 96 -9.00 5.75 16.72
CA GLY A 96 -10.35 5.25 16.95
C GLY A 96 -11.03 5.88 18.17
N GLY A 97 -10.27 6.25 19.19
CA GLY A 97 -10.78 6.93 20.38
C GLY A 97 -12.02 6.24 20.96
N THR A 98 -13.04 7.02 21.26
CA THR A 98 -14.32 6.52 21.82
C THR A 98 -15.18 5.74 20.81
N LYS A 99 -14.82 5.74 19.53
CA LYS A 99 -15.54 5.00 18.48
C LYS A 99 -15.26 3.49 18.53
N ILE A 100 -14.18 3.08 19.22
CA ILE A 100 -13.85 1.67 19.37
C ILE A 100 -14.77 1.05 20.43
N PRO A 101 -15.48 -0.08 20.11
CA PRO A 101 -16.30 -0.78 21.11
C PRO A 101 -15.45 -1.21 22.31
N PHE A 102 -16.01 -1.09 23.51
CA PHE A 102 -15.29 -1.33 24.78
C PHE A 102 -14.59 -2.69 24.82
N LYS A 103 -15.26 -3.75 24.36
CA LYS A 103 -14.66 -5.08 24.33
C LYS A 103 -13.42 -5.10 23.41
N ARG A 104 -13.54 -4.58 22.20
CA ARG A 104 -12.42 -4.53 21.22
C ARG A 104 -11.25 -3.72 21.78
N ARG A 105 -11.52 -2.60 22.44
CA ARG A 105 -10.49 -1.80 23.09
C ARG A 105 -9.71 -2.62 24.13
N LYS A 106 -10.42 -3.33 25.03
CA LYS A 106 -9.78 -4.18 26.04
C LYS A 106 -8.93 -5.29 25.42
N ASP A 107 -9.42 -5.93 24.36
CA ASP A 107 -8.69 -6.98 23.67
C ASP A 107 -7.37 -6.43 23.11
N VAL A 108 -7.41 -5.26 22.44
CA VAL A 108 -6.21 -4.61 21.88
C VAL A 108 -5.26 -4.11 22.97
N GLU A 109 -5.77 -3.57 24.09
CA GLU A 109 -4.94 -3.15 25.23
C GLU A 109 -4.19 -4.34 25.83
N ALA A 110 -4.81 -5.52 25.93
CA ALA A 110 -4.16 -6.74 26.38
C ALA A 110 -3.08 -7.23 25.38
N GLU A 111 -3.35 -7.10 24.09
CA GLU A 111 -2.37 -7.43 23.05
C GLU A 111 -1.14 -6.49 23.12
N ILE A 112 -1.36 -5.20 23.29
CA ILE A 112 -0.30 -4.21 23.49
C ILE A 112 0.58 -4.57 24.70
N VAL A 113 -0.01 -5.02 25.84
CA VAL A 113 0.76 -5.46 27.00
C VAL A 113 1.61 -6.69 26.67
N THR A 114 1.08 -7.63 25.90
CA THR A 114 1.79 -8.83 25.47
C THR A 114 2.94 -8.49 24.51
N LEU A 115 2.69 -7.67 23.51
CA LEU A 115 3.69 -7.22 22.54
C LEU A 115 4.81 -6.39 23.17
N SER A 116 4.47 -5.55 24.15
CA SER A 116 5.47 -4.73 24.87
C SER A 116 6.57 -5.55 25.56
N LYS A 117 6.32 -6.84 25.81
CA LYS A 117 7.31 -7.77 26.37
C LYS A 117 8.21 -8.41 25.31
N ARG A 118 7.87 -8.24 24.01
CA ARG A 118 8.57 -8.83 22.87
C ARG A 118 9.40 -7.81 22.09
N VAL A 119 9.35 -6.53 22.49
CA VAL A 119 10.09 -5.46 21.83
C VAL A 119 11.08 -4.84 22.80
N ALA A 120 12.21 -4.38 22.25
CA ALA A 120 13.19 -3.60 22.96
C ALA A 120 13.32 -2.20 22.35
N THR A 121 13.84 -1.26 23.15
CA THR A 121 14.22 0.05 22.63
C THR A 121 15.72 0.08 22.43
N LEU A 122 16.16 0.30 21.19
CA LEU A 122 17.55 0.48 20.83
C LEU A 122 17.87 1.97 20.79
N THR A 123 18.85 2.39 21.57
CA THR A 123 19.41 3.75 21.51
C THR A 123 20.80 3.67 20.94
N VAL A 124 21.05 4.38 19.84
CA VAL A 124 22.36 4.44 19.17
C VAL A 124 23.01 5.78 19.49
N THR A 125 24.20 5.75 20.06
CA THR A 125 25.01 6.94 20.34
C THR A 125 26.34 6.85 19.60
N THR A 126 26.79 7.99 19.04
CA THR A 126 28.08 8.11 18.36
C THR A 126 28.62 9.53 18.56
N ASN A 127 29.92 9.67 18.45
CA ASN A 127 30.62 10.96 18.42
C ASN A 127 30.67 11.56 17.00
N GLU A 128 30.22 10.82 15.96
CA GLU A 128 30.20 11.26 14.58
C GLU A 128 28.78 11.64 14.16
N PRO A 129 28.46 12.94 14.00
CA PRO A 129 27.17 13.35 13.46
C PRO A 129 27.04 12.97 11.99
N GLY A 130 25.83 12.58 11.58
CA GLY A 130 25.56 12.17 10.20
C GLY A 130 26.01 10.74 9.85
N ALA A 131 26.45 9.94 10.83
CA ALA A 131 26.79 8.54 10.59
C ALA A 131 25.54 7.75 10.19
N THR A 132 25.65 6.95 9.13
CA THR A 132 24.57 6.07 8.65
C THR A 132 24.44 4.86 9.55
N ILE A 133 23.21 4.56 9.98
CA ILE A 133 22.88 3.41 10.82
C ILE A 133 22.04 2.41 10.02
N ALA A 134 22.46 1.14 10.06
CA ALA A 134 21.72 0.02 9.52
C ALA A 134 21.57 -1.06 10.59
N ILE A 135 20.43 -1.77 10.58
CA ILE A 135 20.17 -2.94 11.41
C ILE A 135 19.86 -4.08 10.44
N ASP A 136 20.59 -5.18 10.56
CA ASP A 136 20.48 -6.33 9.65
C ASP A 136 20.50 -5.92 8.16
N ASP A 137 21.46 -5.04 7.80
CA ASP A 137 21.65 -4.45 6.47
C ASP A 137 20.51 -3.54 5.99
N VAL A 138 19.49 -3.28 6.82
CA VAL A 138 18.41 -2.34 6.51
C VAL A 138 18.75 -0.96 7.05
N TYR A 139 18.77 0.03 6.17
CA TYR A 139 18.97 1.43 6.57
C TYR A 139 17.85 1.92 7.48
N VAL A 140 18.22 2.46 8.66
CA VAL A 140 17.25 2.96 9.65
C VAL A 140 17.36 4.46 9.91
N GLY A 141 18.43 5.10 9.46
CA GLY A 141 18.58 6.54 9.59
C GLY A 141 20.03 7.00 9.72
N THR A 142 20.20 8.27 10.06
CA THR A 142 21.49 8.89 10.36
C THR A 142 21.49 9.51 11.75
N THR A 143 22.66 9.61 12.34
CA THR A 143 22.82 10.18 13.69
C THR A 143 22.75 11.73 13.71
N PRO A 144 22.14 12.36 14.73
CA PRO A 144 21.51 11.72 15.91
C PRO A 144 20.21 10.97 15.55
N LEU A 145 20.05 9.75 16.06
CA LEU A 145 18.92 8.89 15.77
C LEU A 145 18.02 8.79 17.02
N GLU A 146 16.73 8.99 16.83
CA GLU A 146 15.74 8.75 17.89
C GLU A 146 15.71 7.26 18.28
N PRO A 147 15.39 6.94 19.53
CA PRO A 147 15.30 5.56 19.98
C PRO A 147 14.35 4.72 19.11
N LEU A 148 14.83 3.58 18.63
CA LEU A 148 14.09 2.67 17.75
C LEU A 148 13.48 1.51 18.56
N MET A 149 12.21 1.18 18.30
CA MET A 149 11.66 -0.08 18.75
C MET A 149 12.06 -1.19 17.78
N VAL A 150 12.59 -2.28 18.33
CA VAL A 150 13.02 -3.48 17.60
C VAL A 150 12.42 -4.72 18.24
N SER A 151 12.19 -5.76 17.45
CA SER A 151 11.64 -7.07 17.89
C SER A 151 12.57 -8.20 17.53
#